data_76cf377fcff8daef61ac27d5b2460655
#
_entry.id   76cf377fcff8daef61ac27d5b2460655
#
_cell.length_a   1.000
_cell.length_b   1.000
_cell.length_c   1.000
_cell.angle_alpha   90.00
_cell.angle_beta   90.00
_cell.angle_gamma   90.00
#
_symmetry.space_group_name_H-M   'P 1'
#
loop_
_entity.id
_entity.type
_entity.pdbx_description
1 polymer ?
#
loop_
_entity_poly.entity_id
_entity_poly.type
_entity_poly.pdbx_seq_one_letter_code
_entity_poly.pdbx_strand_id
1 'polypeptide(L)'
;GIPKMIIHVGGVTLEPHPNPKRLLLRAKEAFRRLDTRGVEVYPENLPSYGWFFSGLWNCNIFGASEEMIEFCKDLNLNMCLDISHAWLYTSRYNLDFKKYIEAVAPYTRHLHISDGRGSHKEGLQVGEGDVPFAETFAILEKSAAKGNFSISWVPEIWQGHLHDYREFKIALAKLGGYDFLKNAHGAK
;
A
#
# COMPACT_ATOMS: atom_id res chain seq x y z
N GLY A 1 -12.18 -13.39 15.40
CA GLY A 1 -11.17 -12.36 15.68
C GLY A 1 -10.77 -11.61 14.42
N ILE A 2 -10.09 -10.50 14.55
CA ILE A 2 -9.51 -9.75 13.41
C ILE A 2 -8.13 -10.36 13.16
N PRO A 3 -7.90 -11.03 12.01
CA PRO A 3 -6.63 -11.74 11.79
C PRO A 3 -5.50 -10.81 11.35
N LYS A 4 -5.82 -9.66 10.75
CA LYS A 4 -4.87 -8.72 10.14
C LYS A 4 -5.24 -7.27 10.48
N MET A 5 -4.24 -6.42 10.65
CA MET A 5 -4.39 -4.98 10.85
C MET A 5 -3.42 -4.24 9.94
N ILE A 6 -3.93 -3.27 9.20
CA ILE A 6 -3.12 -2.37 8.37
C ILE A 6 -2.88 -1.09 9.16
N ILE A 7 -1.65 -0.60 9.13
CA ILE A 7 -1.26 0.60 9.91
C ILE A 7 -0.44 1.54 9.04
N HIS A 8 -0.88 2.78 8.92
CA HIS A 8 -0.01 3.88 8.51
C HIS A 8 1.02 4.13 9.61
N VAL A 9 2.29 4.11 9.26
CA VAL A 9 3.39 4.21 10.25
C VAL A 9 3.56 5.60 10.86
N GLY A 10 2.76 6.57 10.41
CA GLY A 10 2.84 7.96 10.85
C GLY A 10 3.87 8.78 10.08
N GLY A 11 4.47 9.77 10.74
CA GLY A 11 5.44 10.66 10.07
C GLY A 11 4.79 11.71 9.17
N VAL A 12 3.52 12.02 9.41
CA VAL A 12 2.73 12.99 8.65
C VAL A 12 2.80 14.36 9.34
N THR A 13 3.17 15.39 8.58
CA THR A 13 3.34 16.76 9.10
C THR A 13 2.89 17.79 8.05
N LEU A 14 2.52 19.01 8.49
CA LEU A 14 2.13 20.09 7.55
C LEU A 14 3.30 20.49 6.66
N GLU A 15 4.48 20.66 7.26
CA GLU A 15 5.72 21.00 6.54
C GLU A 15 6.63 19.77 6.45
N PRO A 16 7.51 19.69 5.44
CA PRO A 16 8.51 18.63 5.37
C PRO A 16 9.33 18.54 6.65
N HIS A 17 9.43 17.35 7.23
CA HIS A 17 10.19 17.16 8.46
C HIS A 17 11.69 17.23 8.20
N PRO A 18 12.48 18.01 8.98
CA PRO A 18 13.91 18.22 8.73
C PRO A 18 14.76 16.95 8.91
N ASN A 19 14.24 15.93 9.60
CA ASN A 19 14.96 14.68 9.84
C ASN A 19 14.01 13.46 9.69
N PRO A 20 13.65 13.04 8.46
CA PRO A 20 12.80 11.87 8.23
C PRO A 20 13.38 10.58 8.82
N LYS A 21 14.71 10.41 8.78
CA LYS A 21 15.37 9.22 9.35
C LYS A 21 15.07 9.04 10.83
N ARG A 22 15.00 10.13 11.60
CA ARG A 22 14.63 10.08 13.02
C ARG A 22 13.17 9.63 13.21
N LEU A 23 12.27 10.03 12.32
CA LEU A 23 10.88 9.56 12.33
C LEU A 23 10.82 8.04 12.08
N LEU A 24 11.56 7.57 11.09
CA LEU A 24 11.62 6.14 10.76
C LEU A 24 12.17 5.31 11.94
N LEU A 25 13.21 5.77 12.61
CA LEU A 25 13.74 5.12 13.81
C LEU A 25 12.70 5.05 14.93
N ARG A 26 11.97 6.14 15.19
CA ARG A 26 10.88 6.16 16.18
C ARG A 26 9.76 5.21 15.82
N ALA A 27 9.39 5.13 14.54
CA ALA A 27 8.39 4.17 14.07
C ALA A 27 8.87 2.74 14.32
N LYS A 28 10.12 2.40 14.00
CA LYS A 28 10.72 1.09 14.30
C LYS A 28 10.68 0.77 15.81
N GLU A 29 11.03 1.72 16.66
CA GLU A 29 10.96 1.55 18.13
C GLU A 29 9.52 1.30 18.61
N ALA A 30 8.54 2.03 18.07
CA ALA A 30 7.14 1.85 18.41
C ALA A 30 6.64 0.45 18.01
N PHE A 31 6.97 -0.01 16.81
CA PHE A 31 6.59 -1.34 16.34
C PHE A 31 7.24 -2.47 17.15
N ARG A 32 8.48 -2.32 17.62
CA ARG A 32 9.14 -3.31 18.51
C ARG A 32 8.42 -3.47 19.86
N ARG A 33 7.69 -2.45 20.30
CA ARG A 33 6.94 -2.45 21.57
C ARG A 33 5.47 -2.81 21.42
N LEU A 34 5.01 -2.96 20.16
CA LEU A 34 3.61 -3.25 19.88
C LEU A 34 3.26 -4.66 20.34
N ASP A 35 2.32 -4.76 21.29
CA ASP A 35 1.70 -6.04 21.66
C ASP A 35 0.55 -6.32 20.68
N THR A 36 0.82 -7.15 19.71
CA THR A 36 -0.17 -7.49 18.67
C THR A 36 -1.17 -8.56 19.10
N ARG A 37 -0.92 -9.26 20.22
CA ARG A 37 -1.76 -10.36 20.71
C ARG A 37 -2.14 -11.38 19.65
N GLY A 38 -1.21 -11.67 18.76
CA GLY A 38 -1.41 -12.64 17.67
C GLY A 38 -2.11 -12.08 16.41
N VAL A 39 -2.38 -10.77 16.35
CA VAL A 39 -2.83 -10.10 15.13
C VAL A 39 -1.63 -9.83 14.23
N GLU A 40 -1.71 -10.19 12.96
CA GLU A 40 -0.71 -9.80 11.96
C GLU A 40 -0.83 -8.31 11.67
N VAL A 41 0.26 -7.56 11.85
CA VAL A 41 0.29 -6.12 11.59
C VAL A 41 1.11 -5.84 10.35
N TYR A 42 0.50 -5.17 9.38
CA TYR A 42 1.14 -4.80 8.13
C TYR A 42 1.26 -3.27 8.05
N PRO A 43 2.49 -2.73 8.11
CA PRO A 43 2.72 -1.33 7.78
C PRO A 43 2.41 -1.09 6.30
N GLU A 44 1.80 0.04 6.01
CA GLU A 44 1.39 0.44 4.67
C GLU A 44 2.27 1.56 4.11
N ASN A 45 2.62 1.49 2.82
CA ASN A 45 3.31 2.57 2.14
C ASN A 45 2.44 3.81 2.01
N LEU A 46 3.08 4.97 2.06
CA LEU A 46 2.42 6.27 1.96
C LEU A 46 2.82 6.99 0.66
N PRO A 47 1.94 7.82 0.09
CA PRO A 47 2.31 8.73 -0.99
C PRO A 47 3.23 9.83 -0.44
N SER A 48 3.74 10.71 -1.30
CA SER A 48 4.52 11.88 -0.84
C SER A 48 3.68 12.88 -0.07
N TYR A 49 2.41 12.97 -0.43
CA TYR A 49 1.41 13.84 0.19
C TYR A 49 0.12 13.05 0.34
N GLY A 50 -0.48 13.17 1.51
CA GLY A 50 -1.81 12.62 1.80
C GLY A 50 -2.79 13.73 2.17
N TRP A 51 -4.06 13.50 1.90
CA TRP A 51 -5.13 14.41 2.27
C TRP A 51 -5.67 14.05 3.65
N PHE A 52 -5.25 14.79 4.68
CA PHE A 52 -5.67 14.58 6.07
C PHE A 52 -6.24 15.86 6.66
N PHE A 53 -7.23 15.75 7.54
CA PHE A 53 -7.81 16.88 8.29
C PHE A 53 -8.14 18.10 7.43
N SER A 54 -8.74 17.88 6.26
CA SER A 54 -9.08 18.91 5.28
C SER A 54 -7.90 19.71 4.72
N GLY A 55 -6.72 19.11 4.68
CA GLY A 55 -5.50 19.71 4.14
C GLY A 55 -4.55 18.70 3.51
N LEU A 56 -3.60 19.19 2.75
CA LEU A 56 -2.53 18.42 2.17
C LEU A 56 -1.35 18.36 3.14
N TRP A 57 -0.93 17.16 3.52
CA TRP A 57 0.12 16.93 4.49
C TRP A 57 1.28 16.17 3.86
N ASN A 58 2.49 16.44 4.32
CA ASN A 58 3.69 15.70 3.90
C ASN A 58 3.76 14.36 4.59
N CYS A 59 3.87 13.27 3.82
CA CYS A 59 4.20 11.95 4.31
C CYS A 59 5.73 11.80 4.22
N ASN A 60 6.40 11.94 5.35
CA ASN A 60 7.87 12.08 5.38
C ASN A 60 8.63 10.75 5.37
N ILE A 61 7.94 9.64 5.59
CA ILE A 61 8.52 8.29 5.66
C ILE A 61 7.57 7.29 5.01
N PHE A 62 8.11 6.12 4.69
CA PHE A 62 7.35 4.98 4.16
C PHE A 62 6.81 5.16 2.75
N GLY A 63 7.38 6.12 1.98
CA GLY A 63 7.12 6.26 0.55
C GLY A 63 8.16 5.53 -0.29
N ALA A 64 9.44 5.55 0.09
CA ALA A 64 10.52 4.90 -0.63
C ALA A 64 10.53 3.38 -0.42
N SER A 65 10.72 2.60 -1.49
CA SER A 65 10.80 1.14 -1.42
C SER A 65 11.90 0.66 -0.46
N GLU A 66 13.04 1.33 -0.45
CA GLU A 66 14.19 1.00 0.39
C GLU A 66 13.88 1.14 1.88
N GLU A 67 13.16 2.21 2.27
CA GLU A 67 12.74 2.42 3.66
C GLU A 67 11.81 1.29 4.13
N MET A 68 10.85 0.90 3.29
CA MET A 68 9.88 -0.15 3.58
C MET A 68 10.56 -1.51 3.70
N ILE A 69 11.46 -1.83 2.77
CA ILE A 69 12.21 -3.09 2.77
C ILE A 69 13.10 -3.18 4.02
N GLU A 70 13.81 -2.11 4.36
CA GLU A 70 14.64 -2.05 5.57
C GLU A 70 13.79 -2.22 6.82
N PHE A 71 12.63 -1.55 6.90
CA PHE A 71 11.72 -1.67 8.03
C PHE A 71 11.18 -3.09 8.21
N CYS A 72 10.74 -3.71 7.11
CA CYS A 72 10.23 -5.07 7.12
C CYS A 72 11.31 -6.08 7.52
N LYS A 73 12.54 -5.93 7.01
CA LYS A 73 13.68 -6.79 7.38
C LYS A 73 14.04 -6.66 8.85
N ASP A 74 14.20 -5.43 9.34
CA ASP A 74 14.64 -5.16 10.72
C ASP A 74 13.64 -5.64 11.78
N LEU A 75 12.38 -5.70 11.44
CA LEU A 75 11.31 -6.06 12.35
C LEU A 75 10.68 -7.44 12.04
N ASN A 76 11.18 -8.14 11.03
CA ASN A 76 10.63 -9.40 10.53
C ASN A 76 9.12 -9.29 10.24
N LEU A 77 8.73 -8.24 9.52
CA LEU A 77 7.35 -7.95 9.15
C LEU A 77 7.13 -8.14 7.65
N ASN A 78 5.87 -8.34 7.30
CA ASN A 78 5.37 -8.14 5.94
C ASN A 78 4.63 -6.78 5.88
N MET A 79 4.18 -6.37 4.69
CA MET A 79 3.56 -5.08 4.49
C MET A 79 2.24 -5.16 3.72
N CYS A 80 1.44 -4.12 3.87
CA CYS A 80 0.40 -3.75 2.92
C CYS A 80 1.01 -2.87 1.83
N LEU A 81 0.75 -3.20 0.58
CA LEU A 81 1.06 -2.34 -0.56
C LEU A 81 -0.22 -1.64 -1.02
N ASP A 82 -0.32 -0.35 -0.79
CA ASP A 82 -1.27 0.49 -1.53
C ASP A 82 -0.67 0.85 -2.88
N ILE A 83 -1.37 0.42 -3.94
CA ILE A 83 -0.88 0.55 -5.32
C ILE A 83 -0.97 2.00 -5.79
N SER A 84 -2.01 2.73 -5.38
CA SER A 84 -2.16 4.15 -5.74
C SER A 84 -1.09 5.01 -5.07
N HIS A 85 -0.80 4.76 -3.78
CA HIS A 85 0.27 5.45 -3.06
C HIS A 85 1.63 5.23 -3.70
N ALA A 86 1.93 3.99 -4.12
CA ALA A 86 3.15 3.66 -4.85
C ALA A 86 3.24 4.40 -6.19
N TRP A 87 2.12 4.49 -6.92
CA TRP A 87 2.05 5.26 -8.17
C TRP A 87 2.30 6.75 -7.94
N LEU A 88 1.63 7.35 -6.96
CA LEU A 88 1.79 8.77 -6.63
C LEU A 88 3.22 9.10 -6.21
N TYR A 89 3.82 8.25 -5.37
CA TYR A 89 5.19 8.43 -4.91
C TYR A 89 6.19 8.36 -6.07
N THR A 90 6.12 7.31 -6.88
CA THR A 90 7.02 7.12 -8.02
C THR A 90 6.85 8.21 -9.07
N SER A 91 5.62 8.62 -9.36
CA SER A 91 5.32 9.76 -10.25
C SER A 91 5.91 11.06 -9.73
N ARG A 92 5.83 11.33 -8.42
CA ARG A 92 6.36 12.55 -7.79
C ARG A 92 7.86 12.69 -7.97
N TYR A 93 8.59 11.58 -7.82
CA TYR A 93 10.06 11.58 -7.85
C TYR A 93 10.63 11.07 -9.17
N ASN A 94 9.79 10.89 -10.19
CA ASN A 94 10.17 10.35 -11.51
C ASN A 94 10.95 9.04 -11.41
N LEU A 95 10.45 8.13 -10.56
CA LEU A 95 11.02 6.80 -10.35
C LEU A 95 10.33 5.78 -11.26
N ASP A 96 11.02 4.67 -11.50
CA ASP A 96 10.47 3.53 -12.24
C ASP A 96 9.49 2.75 -11.34
N PHE A 97 8.19 2.89 -11.63
CA PHE A 97 7.12 2.23 -10.88
C PHE A 97 7.25 0.71 -10.91
N LYS A 98 7.61 0.13 -12.04
CA LYS A 98 7.81 -1.32 -12.15
C LYS A 98 8.89 -1.81 -11.20
N LYS A 99 10.05 -1.15 -11.20
CA LYS A 99 11.15 -1.50 -10.27
C LYS A 99 10.76 -1.35 -8.82
N TYR A 100 9.95 -0.33 -8.50
CA TYR A 100 9.40 -0.15 -7.16
C TYR A 100 8.56 -1.36 -6.75
N ILE A 101 7.60 -1.79 -7.60
CA ILE A 101 6.77 -2.95 -7.32
C ILE A 101 7.60 -4.24 -7.20
N GLU A 102 8.56 -4.47 -8.12
CA GLU A 102 9.47 -5.61 -8.06
C GLU A 102 10.24 -5.70 -6.74
N ALA A 103 10.68 -4.55 -6.21
CA ALA A 103 11.44 -4.47 -4.97
C ALA A 103 10.59 -4.83 -3.74
N VAL A 104 9.34 -4.34 -3.64
CA VAL A 104 8.48 -4.54 -2.47
C VAL A 104 7.65 -5.82 -2.52
N ALA A 105 7.45 -6.42 -3.70
CA ALA A 105 6.63 -7.61 -3.89
C ALA A 105 6.97 -8.78 -2.96
N PRO A 106 8.24 -9.10 -2.63
CA PRO A 106 8.58 -10.19 -1.69
C PRO A 106 8.05 -10.00 -0.27
N TYR A 107 7.78 -8.76 0.13
CA TYR A 107 7.29 -8.39 1.47
C TYR A 107 5.79 -8.15 1.52
N THR A 108 5.13 -8.04 0.36
CA THR A 108 3.70 -7.73 0.26
C THR A 108 2.85 -8.94 0.63
N ARG A 109 1.88 -8.77 1.56
CA ARG A 109 0.90 -9.79 1.96
C ARG A 109 -0.54 -9.29 1.91
N HIS A 110 -0.70 -7.98 1.74
CA HIS A 110 -2.01 -7.36 1.56
C HIS A 110 -1.90 -6.25 0.52
N LEU A 111 -3.00 -6.02 -0.22
CA LEU A 111 -3.09 -4.92 -1.18
C LEU A 111 -4.27 -4.03 -0.83
N HIS A 112 -4.04 -2.73 -0.83
CA HIS A 112 -5.06 -1.74 -1.07
C HIS A 112 -5.04 -1.39 -2.56
N ILE A 113 -6.21 -1.48 -3.20
CA ILE A 113 -6.31 -1.35 -4.66
C ILE A 113 -7.24 -0.20 -5.02
N SER A 114 -6.64 0.86 -5.51
CA SER A 114 -7.30 1.95 -6.21
C SER A 114 -6.39 2.46 -7.32
N ASP A 115 -6.94 3.22 -8.24
CA ASP A 115 -6.14 3.84 -9.28
C ASP A 115 -5.58 5.19 -8.81
N GLY A 116 -4.53 5.64 -9.47
CA GLY A 116 -3.87 6.90 -9.20
C GLY A 116 -3.51 7.62 -10.50
N ARG A 117 -3.47 8.96 -10.45
CA ARG A 117 -3.06 9.77 -11.61
C ARG A 117 -2.08 10.85 -11.19
N GLY A 118 -0.95 10.92 -11.93
CA GLY A 118 0.13 11.84 -11.61
C GLY A 118 0.64 11.63 -10.18
N SER A 119 0.92 12.71 -9.45
CA SER A 119 1.52 12.67 -8.11
C SER A 119 0.57 13.01 -6.96
N HIS A 120 -0.74 13.19 -7.22
CA HIS A 120 -1.66 13.74 -6.21
C HIS A 120 -3.13 13.30 -6.31
N LYS A 121 -3.49 12.48 -7.29
CA LYS A 121 -4.85 11.93 -7.41
C LYS A 121 -4.83 10.46 -7.02
N GLU A 122 -5.11 10.18 -5.76
CA GLU A 122 -5.27 8.84 -5.18
C GLU A 122 -6.73 8.40 -5.14
N GLY A 123 -6.97 7.13 -4.88
CA GLY A 123 -8.30 6.60 -4.60
C GLY A 123 -9.25 6.61 -5.78
N LEU A 124 -8.76 6.73 -7.02
CA LEU A 124 -9.58 6.71 -8.21
C LEU A 124 -10.17 5.31 -8.46
N GLN A 125 -11.28 5.27 -9.18
CA GLN A 125 -11.86 4.02 -9.65
C GLN A 125 -10.88 3.30 -10.58
N VAL A 126 -10.79 1.98 -10.47
CA VAL A 126 -9.93 1.14 -11.31
C VAL A 126 -10.16 1.44 -12.80
N GLY A 127 -9.10 1.78 -13.51
CA GLY A 127 -9.09 2.17 -14.94
C GLY A 127 -9.41 3.64 -15.20
N GLU A 128 -9.47 4.48 -14.17
CA GLU A 128 -9.63 5.94 -14.33
C GLU A 128 -8.31 6.71 -14.13
N GLY A 129 -7.26 6.05 -13.71
CA GLY A 129 -5.93 6.62 -13.52
C GLY A 129 -4.93 6.10 -14.55
N ASP A 130 -3.68 6.01 -14.12
CA ASP A 130 -2.53 5.67 -14.95
C ASP A 130 -1.81 4.39 -14.46
N VAL A 131 -2.32 3.71 -13.41
CA VAL A 131 -1.67 2.53 -12.82
C VAL A 131 -1.71 1.34 -13.81
N PRO A 132 -0.57 0.73 -14.13
CA PRO A 132 -0.50 -0.44 -15.04
C PRO A 132 -0.86 -1.74 -14.28
N PHE A 133 -2.14 -1.93 -13.92
CA PHE A 133 -2.60 -3.04 -13.09
C PHE A 133 -2.19 -4.43 -13.58
N ALA A 134 -2.30 -4.69 -14.90
CA ALA A 134 -1.98 -5.99 -15.45
C ALA A 134 -0.49 -6.37 -15.19
N GLU A 135 0.43 -5.43 -15.41
CA GLU A 135 1.85 -5.62 -15.13
C GLU A 135 2.11 -5.73 -13.63
N THR A 136 1.48 -4.87 -12.82
CA THR A 136 1.58 -4.89 -11.35
C THR A 136 1.18 -6.25 -10.78
N PHE A 137 0.03 -6.77 -11.19
CA PHE A 137 -0.46 -8.06 -10.70
C PHE A 137 0.41 -9.22 -11.18
N ALA A 138 0.93 -9.19 -12.40
CA ALA A 138 1.87 -10.22 -12.90
C ALA A 138 3.16 -10.28 -12.07
N ILE A 139 3.70 -9.14 -11.64
CA ILE A 139 4.88 -9.07 -10.76
C ILE A 139 4.56 -9.68 -9.39
N LEU A 140 3.43 -9.28 -8.79
CA LEU A 140 3.01 -9.75 -7.47
C LEU A 140 2.73 -11.26 -7.47
N GLU A 141 2.03 -11.77 -8.50
CA GLU A 141 1.75 -13.18 -8.69
C GLU A 141 3.05 -14.01 -8.78
N LYS A 142 3.98 -13.56 -9.62
CA LYS A 142 5.30 -14.21 -9.76
C LYS A 142 6.06 -14.24 -8.43
N SER A 143 6.01 -13.15 -7.66
CA SER A 143 6.66 -13.06 -6.36
C SER A 143 6.01 -13.99 -5.34
N ALA A 144 4.68 -14.02 -5.29
CA ALA A 144 3.91 -14.88 -4.40
C ALA A 144 4.15 -16.38 -4.69
N ALA A 145 4.14 -16.77 -5.98
CA ALA A 145 4.44 -18.14 -6.40
C ALA A 145 5.86 -18.55 -6.02
N LYS A 146 6.86 -17.68 -6.25
CA LYS A 146 8.26 -17.95 -5.90
C LYS A 146 8.46 -18.10 -4.39
N GLY A 147 7.79 -17.29 -3.60
CA GLY A 147 7.90 -17.26 -2.14
C GLY A 147 6.93 -18.21 -1.43
N ASN A 148 6.05 -18.90 -2.17
CA ASN A 148 5.00 -19.76 -1.64
C ASN A 148 4.13 -19.08 -0.57
N PHE A 149 3.60 -17.90 -0.88
CA PHE A 149 2.71 -17.14 -0.01
C PHE A 149 1.48 -16.62 -0.76
N SER A 150 0.44 -16.28 -0.02
CA SER A 150 -0.76 -15.65 -0.56
C SER A 150 -0.79 -14.15 -0.26
N ILE A 151 -1.48 -13.41 -1.12
CA ILE A 151 -1.72 -11.98 -0.95
C ILE A 151 -3.23 -11.77 -0.86
N SER A 152 -3.70 -11.15 0.22
CA SER A 152 -5.10 -10.72 0.34
C SER A 152 -5.25 -9.28 -0.17
N TRP A 153 -6.47 -8.85 -0.48
CA TRP A 153 -6.69 -7.51 -1.01
C TRP A 153 -8.07 -6.94 -0.68
N VAL A 154 -8.17 -5.62 -0.73
CA VAL A 154 -9.43 -4.87 -0.69
C VAL A 154 -9.37 -3.70 -1.68
N PRO A 155 -10.50 -3.30 -2.30
CA PRO A 155 -10.56 -2.05 -3.03
C PRO A 155 -10.59 -0.88 -2.05
N GLU A 156 -9.83 0.19 -2.33
CA GLU A 156 -9.79 1.41 -1.53
C GLU A 156 -10.13 2.63 -2.39
N ILE A 157 -11.37 2.70 -2.85
CA ILE A 157 -11.84 3.79 -3.70
C ILE A 157 -12.29 4.96 -2.85
N TRP A 158 -11.84 6.17 -3.19
CA TRP A 158 -12.24 7.39 -2.50
C TRP A 158 -13.77 7.50 -2.43
N GLN A 159 -14.30 7.70 -1.22
CA GLN A 159 -15.74 7.74 -0.95
C GLN A 159 -16.53 6.48 -1.42
N GLY A 160 -15.84 5.37 -1.62
CA GLY A 160 -16.43 4.12 -2.13
C GLY A 160 -17.55 3.54 -1.27
N HIS A 161 -17.64 3.94 0.00
CA HIS A 161 -18.70 3.56 0.94
C HIS A 161 -20.01 4.34 0.73
N LEU A 162 -20.00 5.42 -0.04
CA LEU A 162 -21.21 6.21 -0.32
C LEU A 162 -22.12 5.51 -1.33
N HIS A 163 -23.39 5.94 -1.40
CA HIS A 163 -24.38 5.44 -2.35
C HIS A 163 -24.48 3.91 -2.40
N ASP A 164 -24.66 3.30 -1.23
CA ASP A 164 -24.79 1.85 -1.08
C ASP A 164 -23.55 1.08 -1.60
N TYR A 165 -22.35 1.55 -1.27
CA TYR A 165 -21.06 0.95 -1.66
C TYR A 165 -20.90 0.80 -3.19
N ARG A 166 -21.54 1.66 -3.96
CA ARG A 166 -21.58 1.59 -5.43
C ARG A 166 -20.19 1.49 -6.04
N GLU A 167 -19.27 2.38 -5.64
CA GLU A 167 -17.93 2.41 -6.22
C GLU A 167 -17.10 1.19 -5.84
N PHE A 168 -17.26 0.64 -4.64
CA PHE A 168 -16.66 -0.64 -4.27
C PHE A 168 -17.21 -1.80 -5.10
N LYS A 169 -18.52 -1.85 -5.36
CA LYS A 169 -19.14 -2.88 -6.22
C LYS A 169 -18.59 -2.82 -7.65
N ILE A 170 -18.40 -1.61 -8.19
CA ILE A 170 -17.79 -1.40 -9.51
C ILE A 170 -16.32 -1.87 -9.51
N ALA A 171 -15.54 -1.48 -8.50
CA ALA A 171 -14.15 -1.90 -8.37
C ALA A 171 -14.03 -3.43 -8.30
N LEU A 172 -14.84 -4.09 -7.46
CA LEU A 172 -14.87 -5.56 -7.35
C LEU A 172 -15.18 -6.24 -8.69
N ALA A 173 -16.14 -5.70 -9.46
CA ALA A 173 -16.47 -6.23 -10.77
C ALA A 173 -15.30 -6.11 -11.77
N LYS A 174 -14.62 -4.95 -11.80
CA LYS A 174 -13.44 -4.73 -12.65
C LYS A 174 -12.25 -5.60 -12.23
N LEU A 175 -11.97 -5.67 -10.94
CA LEU A 175 -10.87 -6.47 -10.37
C LEU A 175 -11.09 -7.98 -10.50
N GLY A 176 -12.34 -8.43 -10.51
CA GLY A 176 -12.72 -9.82 -10.78
C GLY A 176 -12.32 -10.34 -12.18
N GLY A 177 -11.90 -9.45 -13.10
CA GLY A 177 -11.29 -9.82 -14.38
C GLY A 177 -9.85 -10.36 -14.27
N TYR A 178 -9.15 -10.12 -13.16
CA TYR A 178 -7.78 -10.54 -12.97
C TYR A 178 -7.70 -11.88 -12.22
N ASP A 179 -7.15 -12.91 -12.86
CA ASP A 179 -7.08 -14.27 -12.28
C ASP A 179 -6.24 -14.34 -11.00
N PHE A 180 -5.17 -13.55 -10.92
CA PHE A 180 -4.36 -13.39 -9.70
C PHE A 180 -5.22 -13.05 -8.49
N LEU A 181 -6.15 -12.09 -8.63
CA LEU A 181 -6.99 -11.63 -7.52
C LEU A 181 -8.07 -12.63 -7.12
N LYS A 182 -8.54 -13.47 -8.04
CA LYS A 182 -9.46 -14.59 -7.74
C LYS A 182 -8.80 -15.62 -6.84
N ASN A 183 -7.53 -15.92 -7.10
CA ASN A 183 -6.74 -16.88 -6.33
C ASN A 183 -6.24 -16.31 -5.00
N ALA A 184 -6.09 -14.99 -4.90
CA ALA A 184 -5.62 -14.29 -3.71
C ALA A 184 -6.63 -14.35 -2.53
N HIS A 185 -7.92 -14.60 -2.78
CA HIS A 185 -8.94 -14.84 -1.75
C HIS A 185 -8.95 -16.27 -1.18
N GLY A 186 -8.02 -17.11 -1.57
CA GLY A 186 -7.93 -18.52 -1.21
C GLY A 186 -7.52 -18.82 0.22
N ALA A 187 -8.10 -18.17 1.21
CA ALA A 187 -8.13 -18.67 2.58
C ALA A 187 -9.59 -18.96 2.92
N LYS A 188 -9.97 -20.23 2.78
CA LYS A 188 -11.20 -20.77 3.36
C LYS A 188 -11.09 -20.79 4.89
#